data_d5613a103999446bddb8cfab40263eba
#
_entry.id   d5613a103999446bddb8cfab40263eba
#
_cell.length_a   1.000
_cell.length_b   1.000
_cell.length_c   1.000
_cell.angle_alpha   90.00
_cell.angle_beta   90.00
_cell.angle_gamma   90.00
#
_symmetry.space_group_name_H-M   'P 1'
#
loop_
_entity.id
_entity.type
_entity.pdbx_description
1 polymer ?
#
loop_
_entity_poly.entity_id
_entity_poly.type
_entity_poly.pdbx_seq_one_letter_code
_entity_poly.pdbx_strand_id
1 'polypeptide(L)'
;MNLGDYLMEIFDNINKIVKTDLEVSIEKGSRLSIAAACFSIYAYQTLKKQLDDIEELRFIFTSPAFVMDKAPKEQREFYIPRLNRERSLYGTEFEVKLRNELSQKAIARECAEWIRKKVTFRSNTTGGNIDSLLDVTNKDSAFSYTPMNEF
;
A
#
# COMPACT_ATOMS: atom_id res chain seq x y z
N MET A 1 -36.20 1.14 -5.49
CA MET A 1 -34.75 1.09 -5.59
C MET A 1 -34.20 2.28 -4.82
N ASN A 2 -33.79 2.10 -3.58
CA ASN A 2 -33.05 3.14 -2.88
C ASN A 2 -31.66 3.20 -3.49
N LEU A 3 -31.42 4.24 -4.28
CA LEU A 3 -30.07 4.68 -4.59
C LEU A 3 -29.47 5.09 -3.25
N GLY A 4 -28.63 4.23 -2.67
CA GLY A 4 -27.88 4.57 -1.47
C GLY A 4 -27.16 5.88 -1.69
N ASP A 5 -27.21 6.76 -0.73
CA ASP A 5 -26.50 8.02 -0.75
C ASP A 5 -24.99 7.74 -0.94
N TYR A 6 -24.52 7.93 -2.15
CA TYR A 6 -23.10 7.93 -2.44
C TYR A 6 -22.51 9.21 -1.87
N LEU A 7 -21.97 9.13 -0.68
CA LEU A 7 -21.23 10.23 -0.07
C LEU A 7 -19.85 10.31 -0.71
N MET A 8 -19.61 11.34 -1.51
CA MET A 8 -18.29 11.63 -2.07
C MET A 8 -17.57 12.61 -1.17
N GLU A 9 -16.38 12.23 -0.71
CA GLU A 9 -15.53 13.05 0.12
C GLU A 9 -14.17 13.28 -0.54
N ILE A 10 -13.60 14.47 -0.34
CA ILE A 10 -12.28 14.86 -0.87
C ILE A 10 -11.26 14.85 0.28
N PHE A 11 -10.13 14.17 0.07
CA PHE A 11 -9.00 14.13 0.97
C PHE A 11 -7.85 14.95 0.38
N ASP A 12 -7.43 15.98 1.10
CA ASP A 12 -6.32 16.86 0.71
C ASP A 12 -4.99 16.52 1.42
N ASN A 13 -5.04 15.53 2.32
CA ASN A 13 -3.94 15.13 3.22
C ASN A 13 -3.40 16.27 4.11
N ILE A 14 -4.13 17.36 4.24
CA ILE A 14 -3.85 18.49 5.13
C ILE A 14 -4.94 18.57 6.22
N ASN A 15 -6.18 18.84 5.79
CA ASN A 15 -7.33 18.94 6.70
C ASN A 15 -7.99 17.58 6.90
N LYS A 16 -8.04 16.77 5.85
CA LYS A 16 -8.61 15.43 5.85
C LYS A 16 -7.60 14.42 5.30
N ILE A 17 -7.12 13.54 6.16
CA ILE A 17 -6.01 12.62 5.88
C ILE A 17 -6.57 11.25 5.54
N VAL A 18 -6.21 10.72 4.38
CA VAL A 18 -6.62 9.37 3.91
C VAL A 18 -6.25 8.28 4.91
N LYS A 19 -5.08 8.38 5.55
CA LYS A 19 -4.65 7.41 6.57
C LYS A 19 -5.69 7.29 7.70
N THR A 20 -6.14 8.41 8.24
CA THR A 20 -7.09 8.42 9.37
C THR A 20 -8.43 7.82 8.97
N ASP A 21 -8.85 8.06 7.74
CA ASP A 21 -10.08 7.48 7.21
C ASP A 21 -9.94 5.97 6.99
N LEU A 22 -8.83 5.51 6.43
CA LEU A 22 -8.53 4.09 6.26
C LEU A 22 -8.44 3.34 7.61
N GLU A 23 -7.91 3.97 8.65
CA GLU A 23 -7.85 3.38 10.00
C GLU A 23 -9.23 3.08 10.56
N VAL A 24 -10.25 3.83 10.16
CA VAL A 24 -11.65 3.63 10.55
C VAL A 24 -12.40 2.73 9.57
N SER A 25 -12.16 2.89 8.28
CA SER A 25 -12.87 2.18 7.22
C SER A 25 -12.48 0.72 7.09
N ILE A 26 -11.24 0.36 7.46
CA ILE A 26 -10.77 -1.03 7.45
C ILE A 26 -11.18 -1.71 8.75
N GLU A 27 -12.10 -2.65 8.64
CA GLU A 27 -12.63 -3.44 9.75
C GLU A 27 -12.00 -4.84 9.78
N LYS A 28 -12.23 -5.56 10.86
CA LYS A 28 -11.85 -6.98 10.95
C LYS A 28 -12.59 -7.80 9.89
N GLY A 29 -11.83 -8.53 9.08
CA GLY A 29 -12.37 -9.33 7.99
C GLY A 29 -12.63 -8.55 6.69
N SER A 30 -12.21 -7.28 6.61
CA SER A 30 -12.28 -6.52 5.36
C SER A 30 -11.50 -7.21 4.24
N ARG A 31 -11.97 -7.02 3.00
CA ARG A 31 -11.25 -7.37 1.78
C ARG A 31 -10.79 -6.11 1.10
N LEU A 32 -9.51 -6.04 0.75
CA LEU A 32 -8.94 -4.89 0.06
C LEU A 32 -8.59 -5.26 -1.38
N SER A 33 -8.81 -4.31 -2.30
CA SER A 33 -8.33 -4.40 -3.68
C SER A 33 -7.58 -3.12 -4.03
N ILE A 34 -6.32 -3.26 -4.45
CA ILE A 34 -5.45 -2.12 -4.75
C ILE A 34 -4.94 -2.25 -6.18
N ALA A 35 -5.08 -1.18 -6.95
CA ALA A 35 -4.38 -0.98 -8.20
C ALA A 35 -3.39 0.17 -8.03
N ALA A 36 -2.09 -0.10 -8.15
CA ALA A 36 -1.06 0.91 -7.97
C ALA A 36 0.23 0.55 -8.72
N ALA A 37 1.08 1.53 -8.96
CA ALA A 37 2.36 1.34 -9.64
C ALA A 37 3.38 0.60 -8.76
N CYS A 38 3.31 0.75 -7.44
CA CYS A 38 4.23 0.10 -6.50
C CYS A 38 3.52 -0.27 -5.19
N PHE A 39 4.04 -1.30 -4.53
CA PHE A 39 3.66 -1.67 -3.18
C PHE A 39 4.58 -0.98 -2.17
N SER A 40 4.01 -0.33 -1.14
CA SER A 40 4.78 0.40 -0.14
C SER A 40 4.84 -0.35 1.20
N ILE A 41 6.05 -0.72 1.62
CA ILE A 41 6.30 -1.29 2.96
C ILE A 41 5.96 -0.29 4.07
N TYR A 42 6.10 1.00 3.80
CA TYR A 42 5.74 2.04 4.77
C TYR A 42 4.24 2.18 4.95
N ALA A 43 3.47 2.02 3.87
CA ALA A 43 2.02 1.96 3.96
C ALA A 43 1.59 0.75 4.80
N TYR A 44 2.23 -0.41 4.59
CA TYR A 44 2.03 -1.58 5.45
C TYR A 44 2.33 -1.28 6.91
N GLN A 45 3.50 -0.70 7.22
CA GLN A 45 3.88 -0.37 8.59
C GLN A 45 2.88 0.59 9.24
N THR A 46 2.42 1.58 8.49
CA THR A 46 1.49 2.62 8.96
C THR A 46 0.12 2.04 9.31
N LEU A 47 -0.37 1.10 8.52
CA LEU A 47 -1.68 0.47 8.65
C LEU A 47 -1.61 -0.96 9.19
N LYS A 48 -0.47 -1.38 9.75
CA LYS A 48 -0.21 -2.76 10.18
C LYS A 48 -1.34 -3.31 11.05
N LYS A 49 -1.78 -2.53 12.03
CA LYS A 49 -2.82 -2.95 12.96
C LYS A 49 -4.12 -3.32 12.24
N GLN A 50 -4.52 -2.52 11.26
CA GLN A 50 -5.71 -2.78 10.47
C GLN A 50 -5.49 -3.93 9.49
N LEU A 51 -4.32 -3.96 8.84
CA LEU A 51 -3.97 -4.97 7.84
C LEU A 51 -3.77 -6.37 8.43
N ASP A 52 -3.43 -6.50 9.70
CA ASP A 52 -3.33 -7.80 10.37
C ASP A 52 -4.71 -8.47 10.51
N ASP A 53 -5.77 -7.68 10.60
CA ASP A 53 -7.15 -8.14 10.82
C ASP A 53 -7.96 -8.35 9.52
N ILE A 54 -7.45 -7.97 8.35
CA ILE A 54 -8.17 -8.16 7.08
C ILE A 54 -8.25 -9.65 6.68
N GLU A 55 -9.23 -9.99 5.84
CA GLU A 55 -9.34 -11.33 5.26
C GLU A 55 -8.30 -11.53 4.16
N GLU A 56 -8.27 -10.63 3.17
CA GLU A 56 -7.34 -10.68 2.03
C GLU A 56 -7.06 -9.29 1.46
N LEU A 57 -5.92 -9.18 0.77
CA LEU A 57 -5.59 -8.05 -0.09
C LEU A 57 -5.25 -8.55 -1.49
N ARG A 58 -5.95 -8.02 -2.49
CA ARG A 58 -5.66 -8.26 -3.91
C ARG A 58 -4.96 -7.03 -4.47
N PHE A 59 -3.76 -7.21 -5.01
CA PHE A 59 -2.96 -6.13 -5.54
C PHE A 59 -2.67 -6.35 -7.02
N ILE A 60 -2.93 -5.36 -7.86
CA ILE A 60 -2.55 -5.34 -9.26
C ILE A 60 -1.56 -4.20 -9.52
N PHE A 61 -0.41 -4.54 -10.09
CA PHE A 61 0.54 -3.54 -10.58
C PHE A 61 0.00 -2.92 -11.86
N THR A 62 -0.20 -1.60 -11.85
CA THR A 62 -0.81 -0.86 -12.97
C THR A 62 0.12 -0.71 -14.17
N SER A 63 1.45 -0.67 -13.93
CA SER A 63 2.45 -0.51 -14.97
C SER A 63 2.84 -1.86 -15.61
N PRO A 64 2.81 -2.00 -16.94
CA PRO A 64 3.27 -3.19 -17.62
C PRO A 64 4.81 -3.37 -17.57
N ALA A 65 5.56 -2.38 -17.10
CA ALA A 65 7.03 -2.38 -17.08
C ALA A 65 7.63 -3.57 -16.30
N PHE A 66 6.93 -4.09 -15.30
CA PHE A 66 7.36 -5.27 -14.55
C PHE A 66 7.35 -6.58 -15.36
N VAL A 67 6.63 -6.63 -16.48
CA VAL A 67 6.48 -7.84 -17.30
C VAL A 67 7.55 -7.89 -18.39
N MET A 68 8.07 -6.74 -18.81
CA MET A 68 9.01 -6.64 -19.93
C MET A 68 10.48 -6.76 -19.52
N ASP A 69 10.83 -6.41 -18.31
CA ASP A 69 12.18 -6.60 -17.80
C ASP A 69 12.38 -8.06 -17.38
N LYS A 70 13.19 -8.77 -18.16
CA LYS A 70 13.80 -10.04 -17.75
C LYS A 70 14.85 -9.79 -16.67
N ALA A 71 14.48 -9.02 -15.67
CA ALA A 71 15.36 -8.75 -14.54
C ALA A 71 15.65 -10.08 -13.82
N PRO A 72 16.91 -10.32 -13.40
CA PRO A 72 17.26 -11.48 -12.59
C PRO A 72 16.31 -11.60 -11.41
N LYS A 73 16.01 -12.82 -10.97
CA LYS A 73 15.07 -13.09 -9.83
C LYS A 73 15.37 -12.27 -8.58
N GLU A 74 16.61 -11.85 -8.42
CA GLU A 74 17.09 -11.03 -7.30
C GLU A 74 16.61 -9.57 -7.34
N GLN A 75 16.21 -9.05 -8.50
CA GLN A 75 15.67 -7.69 -8.65
C GLN A 75 14.15 -7.61 -8.51
N ARG A 76 13.47 -8.71 -8.21
CA ARG A 76 12.04 -8.73 -7.86
C ARG A 76 11.77 -8.31 -6.42
N GLU A 77 12.80 -7.85 -5.72
CA GLU A 77 12.63 -7.24 -4.42
C GLU A 77 11.82 -5.94 -4.58
N PHE A 78 10.86 -5.76 -3.67
CA PHE A 78 10.01 -4.57 -3.64
C PHE A 78 10.88 -3.32 -3.67
N TYR A 79 10.59 -2.40 -4.60
CA TYR A 79 11.25 -1.10 -4.61
C TYR A 79 10.89 -0.35 -3.33
N ILE A 80 11.86 -0.24 -2.43
CA ILE A 80 11.76 0.61 -1.25
C ILE A 80 12.37 1.95 -1.66
N PRO A 81 11.58 3.03 -1.81
CA PRO A 81 12.16 4.33 -2.05
C PRO A 81 13.15 4.63 -0.92
N ARG A 82 14.39 4.95 -1.25
CA ARG A 82 15.33 5.51 -0.28
C ARG A 82 14.74 6.82 0.22
N LEU A 83 14.18 6.80 1.41
CA LEU A 83 13.56 7.97 1.98
C LEU A 83 14.61 8.96 2.41
N ASN A 84 14.39 10.22 2.07
CA ASN A 84 15.07 11.38 2.65
C ASN A 84 14.88 11.53 4.18
N ARG A 85 14.36 10.50 4.86
CA ARG A 85 14.18 10.45 6.31
C ARG A 85 15.47 10.34 7.08
N GLU A 86 16.57 9.95 6.45
CA GLU A 86 17.88 9.84 7.09
C GLU A 86 18.38 11.20 7.64
N ARG A 87 17.85 12.31 7.13
CA ARG A 87 18.27 13.67 7.52
C ARG A 87 17.62 14.19 8.81
N SER A 88 16.60 13.55 9.33
CA SER A 88 15.83 14.07 10.48
C SER A 88 16.03 13.31 11.79
N LEU A 89 16.92 12.33 11.85
CA LEU A 89 17.19 11.54 13.04
C LEU A 89 18.45 12.05 13.77
N TYR A 90 18.31 12.27 15.09
CA TYR A 90 19.43 12.62 15.97
C TYR A 90 20.33 11.42 16.21
N GLY A 91 21.66 11.60 16.05
CA GLY A 91 22.68 10.59 16.28
C GLY A 91 23.87 10.78 15.32
N THR A 92 24.94 9.98 15.47
CA THR A 92 25.99 9.93 14.45
C THR A 92 25.42 9.32 13.17
N GLU A 93 25.91 9.75 12.01
CA GLU A 93 25.43 9.23 10.71
C GLU A 93 25.50 7.70 10.65
N PHE A 94 26.52 7.10 11.26
CA PHE A 94 26.67 5.65 11.32
C PHE A 94 25.59 4.97 12.18
N GLU A 95 25.32 5.50 13.37
CA GLU A 95 24.29 4.94 14.27
C GLU A 95 22.91 5.07 13.71
N VAL A 96 22.58 6.20 13.07
CA VAL A 96 21.32 6.43 12.38
C VAL A 96 21.16 5.46 11.23
N LYS A 97 22.19 5.29 10.41
CA LYS A 97 22.18 4.36 9.28
C LYS A 97 21.99 2.91 9.75
N LEU A 98 22.74 2.47 10.73
CA LEU A 98 22.63 1.11 11.29
C LEU A 98 21.25 0.85 11.88
N ARG A 99 20.70 1.80 12.63
CA ARG A 99 19.36 1.69 13.22
C ARG A 99 18.29 1.61 12.14
N ASN A 100 18.39 2.42 11.09
CA ASN A 100 17.47 2.40 9.96
C ASN A 100 17.55 1.09 9.19
N GLU A 101 18.73 0.56 8.93
CA GLU A 101 18.90 -0.73 8.26
C GLU A 101 18.31 -1.88 9.08
N LEU A 102 18.51 -1.92 10.38
CA LEU A 102 17.94 -2.95 11.26
C LEU A 102 16.41 -2.85 11.32
N SER A 103 15.88 -1.65 11.45
CA SER A 103 14.43 -1.42 11.47
C SER A 103 13.80 -1.78 10.13
N GLN A 104 14.40 -1.41 9.02
CA GLN A 104 13.92 -1.74 7.68
C GLN A 104 13.92 -3.26 7.44
N LYS A 105 14.95 -3.98 7.88
CA LYS A 105 15.02 -5.45 7.76
C LYS A 105 13.92 -6.14 8.57
N ALA A 106 13.67 -5.69 9.80
CA ALA A 106 12.60 -6.23 10.63
C ALA A 106 11.22 -6.01 10.01
N ILE A 107 10.93 -4.80 9.58
CA ILE A 107 9.68 -4.43 8.91
C ILE A 107 9.51 -5.22 7.60
N ALA A 108 10.56 -5.34 6.80
CA ALA A 108 10.53 -6.08 5.55
C ALA A 108 10.22 -7.56 5.77
N ARG A 109 10.76 -8.17 6.82
CA ARG A 109 10.47 -9.56 7.18
C ARG A 109 9.02 -9.75 7.60
N GLU A 110 8.52 -8.91 8.49
CA GLU A 110 7.11 -8.95 8.92
C GLU A 110 6.15 -8.73 7.74
N CYS A 111 6.44 -7.75 6.90
CA CYS A 111 5.66 -7.47 5.69
C CYS A 111 5.66 -8.68 4.74
N ALA A 112 6.81 -9.31 4.52
CA ALA A 112 6.92 -10.48 3.65
C ALA A 112 6.10 -11.69 4.18
N GLU A 113 6.10 -11.91 5.50
CA GLU A 113 5.29 -12.95 6.14
C GLU A 113 3.80 -12.66 6.01
N TRP A 114 3.40 -11.41 6.22
CA TRP A 114 2.03 -10.97 6.05
C TRP A 114 1.57 -11.11 4.60
N ILE A 115 2.40 -10.70 3.63
CA ILE A 115 2.14 -10.86 2.20
C ILE A 115 1.85 -12.31 1.84
N ARG A 116 2.67 -13.25 2.30
CA ARG A 116 2.48 -14.67 2.00
C ARG A 116 1.15 -15.22 2.50
N LYS A 117 0.63 -14.65 3.58
CA LYS A 117 -0.63 -15.10 4.19
C LYS A 117 -1.86 -14.41 3.62
N LYS A 118 -1.76 -13.14 3.26
CA LYS A 118 -2.92 -12.25 3.04
C LYS A 118 -2.99 -11.65 1.64
N VAL A 119 -1.89 -11.66 0.86
CA VAL A 119 -1.81 -10.87 -0.37
C VAL A 119 -1.69 -11.73 -1.61
N THR A 120 -2.50 -11.41 -2.62
CA THR A 120 -2.36 -11.94 -3.98
C THR A 120 -1.92 -10.82 -4.90
N PHE A 121 -0.78 -11.00 -5.56
CA PHE A 121 -0.26 -10.05 -6.55
C PHE A 121 -0.60 -10.48 -7.98
N ARG A 122 -0.95 -9.49 -8.79
CA ARG A 122 -1.08 -9.62 -10.24
C ARG A 122 -0.41 -8.44 -10.94
N SER A 123 -0.02 -8.63 -12.19
CA SER A 123 0.51 -7.56 -13.03
C SER A 123 -0.43 -7.28 -14.20
N ASN A 124 -0.51 -6.02 -14.60
CA ASN A 124 -1.21 -5.64 -15.80
C ASN A 124 -0.46 -6.16 -17.03
N THR A 125 -1.05 -7.06 -17.79
CA THR A 125 -0.49 -7.66 -19.02
C THR A 125 -1.17 -7.17 -20.28
N THR A 126 -2.14 -6.26 -20.17
CA THR A 126 -2.99 -5.85 -21.30
C THR A 126 -2.33 -4.80 -22.22
N GLY A 127 -1.20 -4.21 -21.81
CA GLY A 127 -0.55 -3.10 -22.52
C GLY A 127 -1.26 -1.76 -22.37
N GLY A 128 -2.45 -1.72 -21.78
CA GLY A 128 -3.17 -0.51 -21.42
C GLY A 128 -2.84 -0.03 -20.01
N ASN A 129 -3.14 1.22 -19.70
CA ASN A 129 -3.02 1.76 -18.36
C ASN A 129 -4.23 1.36 -17.52
N ILE A 130 -3.98 1.06 -16.26
CA ILE A 130 -5.01 0.89 -15.23
C ILE A 130 -4.87 2.06 -14.26
N ASP A 131 -5.96 2.73 -13.97
CA ASP A 131 -5.97 3.83 -13.00
C ASP A 131 -5.72 3.31 -11.58
N SER A 132 -5.09 4.14 -10.77
CA SER A 132 -4.85 3.81 -9.37
C SER A 132 -6.16 3.81 -8.59
N LEU A 133 -6.34 2.78 -7.77
CA LEU A 133 -7.57 2.54 -7.02
C LEU A 133 -7.25 1.82 -5.71
N LEU A 134 -7.97 2.16 -4.67
CA LEU A 134 -8.02 1.38 -3.43
C LEU A 134 -9.48 1.16 -3.04
N ASP A 135 -9.91 -0.08 -3.05
CA ASP A 135 -11.23 -0.49 -2.58
C ASP A 135 -11.14 -1.22 -1.24
N VAL A 136 -12.00 -0.85 -0.31
CA VAL A 136 -12.21 -1.53 0.97
C VAL A 136 -13.63 -2.08 0.97
N THR A 137 -13.78 -3.38 1.12
CA THR A 137 -15.09 -4.06 1.21
C THR A 137 -15.22 -4.69 2.58
N ASN A 138 -16.19 -4.23 3.35
CA ASN A 138 -16.60 -4.77 4.63
C ASN A 138 -17.85 -5.64 4.46
N LYS A 139 -18.35 -6.20 5.55
CA LYS A 139 -19.59 -7.00 5.54
C LYS A 139 -20.81 -6.17 5.06
N ASP A 140 -20.94 -4.94 5.57
CA ASP A 140 -22.13 -4.10 5.38
C ASP A 140 -21.81 -2.75 4.71
N SER A 141 -20.57 -2.51 4.33
CA SER A 141 -20.12 -1.25 3.72
C SER A 141 -19.01 -1.46 2.70
N ALA A 142 -18.85 -0.51 1.79
CA ALA A 142 -17.74 -0.47 0.85
C ALA A 142 -17.29 0.97 0.60
N PHE A 143 -15.99 1.15 0.44
CA PHE A 143 -15.35 2.44 0.21
C PHE A 143 -14.38 2.31 -0.96
N SER A 144 -14.35 3.34 -1.82
CA SER A 144 -13.45 3.43 -2.96
C SER A 144 -12.65 4.73 -2.89
N TYR A 145 -11.34 4.64 -3.00
CA TYR A 145 -10.44 5.77 -2.99
C TYR A 145 -9.74 5.87 -4.35
N THR A 146 -9.90 6.99 -5.01
CA THR A 146 -9.26 7.28 -6.30
C THR A 146 -8.47 8.58 -6.23
N PRO A 147 -7.24 8.65 -6.79
CA PRO A 147 -6.54 9.90 -6.89
C PRO A 147 -7.27 10.83 -7.87
N MET A 148 -7.36 12.12 -7.55
CA MET A 148 -8.00 13.12 -8.41
C MET A 148 -7.08 13.62 -9.52
N ASN A 149 -5.76 13.48 -9.34
CA ASN A 149 -4.75 13.87 -10.32
C ASN A 149 -3.79 12.70 -10.55
N GLU A 150 -3.40 12.48 -11.80
CA GLU A 150 -2.26 11.62 -12.10
C GLU A 150 -0.99 12.30 -11.55
N PHE A 151 -0.23 11.55 -10.80
CA PHE A 151 1.07 12.01 -10.29
C PHE A 151 2.15 11.77 -11.33
#